data_3af0d252715d8542bb7a5a0e2b1399de
#
_entry.id   3af0d252715d8542bb7a5a0e2b1399de
#
_cell.length_a   1.000
_cell.length_b   1.000
_cell.length_c   1.000
_cell.angle_alpha   90.00
_cell.angle_beta   90.00
_cell.angle_gamma   90.00
#
_symmetry.space_group_name_H-M   'P 1'
#
loop_
_entity.id
_entity.type
_entity.pdbx_description
1 polymer ?
#
loop_
_entity_poly.entity_id
_entity_poly.type
_entity_poly.pdbx_seq_one_letter_code
_entity_poly.pdbx_strand_id
1 'polypeptide(L)'
;MLDESMKERMEAYRVLLLWQKEGSFIKESGLSPFAMELALGVCRRHLYLQYFIKSLVKKLPSLEVCMVLELGIFQMFFTEVPDHAAVATTVELIKAANLGEGSARLVNAVLHAARRSGQPQLPPQRVRRVSIENSVPEWLVRRWFDIYGGDRAEAMAKATLERGVEWIRVNLQKVSAPVVAQKLGLTGASILYDRYVQVPEEVKLKTLLESDSFAKGEFSLQNPAAYLVVKLLDLKPDLKVWDACAAPGGKSALMAEMDSSLDILASDVSENRVLKMHDVVDRLGLTNVRVECIDVLSKGLTQDDACSSEFDRILLDVPCSNMGVISRRPEAVYRLSPDSIKELMELQYSLLESASKKLTEGGILVYATCSPDPDETTKIINRFVKAHPEFKKRGPAVYPANDDARFDGFFAQALLKN
;
A
#
# COMPACT_ATOMS: atom_id res chain seq x y z
N MET A 1 14.17 -31.18 14.23
CA MET A 1 14.07 -30.07 13.25
C MET A 1 12.59 -29.81 13.02
N LEU A 2 12.18 -28.52 13.00
CA LEU A 2 10.81 -28.17 12.64
C LEU A 2 10.58 -28.54 11.17
N ASP A 3 9.37 -29.03 10.84
CA ASP A 3 8.98 -29.22 9.45
C ASP A 3 8.82 -27.86 8.74
N GLU A 4 8.73 -27.86 7.41
CA GLU A 4 8.65 -26.64 6.60
C GLU A 4 7.44 -25.79 6.97
N SER A 5 6.29 -26.42 7.14
CA SER A 5 5.04 -25.77 7.51
C SER A 5 5.09 -25.08 8.88
N MET A 6 5.84 -25.66 9.83
CA MET A 6 6.05 -25.03 11.15
C MET A 6 7.05 -23.88 11.09
N LYS A 7 8.08 -23.96 10.22
CA LYS A 7 9.00 -22.83 10.00
C LYS A 7 8.26 -21.62 9.47
N GLU A 8 7.38 -21.79 8.49
CA GLU A 8 6.58 -20.69 7.92
C GLU A 8 5.64 -20.06 8.95
N ARG A 9 5.01 -20.86 9.83
CA ARG A 9 4.19 -20.32 10.93
C ARG A 9 5.02 -19.54 11.95
N MET A 10 6.24 -20.02 12.23
CA MET A 10 7.18 -19.32 13.12
C MET A 10 7.66 -17.99 12.49
N GLU A 11 7.87 -17.95 11.18
CA GLU A 11 8.18 -16.72 10.45
C GLU A 11 7.03 -15.71 10.58
N ALA A 12 5.80 -16.12 10.27
CA ALA A 12 4.61 -15.29 10.41
C ALA A 12 4.46 -14.75 11.84
N TYR A 13 4.63 -15.61 12.85
CA TYR A 13 4.59 -15.21 14.26
C TYR A 13 5.62 -14.15 14.63
N ARG A 14 6.88 -14.32 14.19
CA ARG A 14 7.96 -13.35 14.46
C ARG A 14 7.68 -11.99 13.84
N VAL A 15 7.25 -11.99 12.59
CA VAL A 15 6.93 -10.74 11.87
C VAL A 15 5.73 -10.03 12.50
N LEU A 16 4.70 -10.76 12.91
CA LEU A 16 3.56 -10.18 13.64
C LEU A 16 3.97 -9.56 14.98
N LEU A 17 4.91 -10.17 15.69
CA LEU A 17 5.46 -9.59 16.92
C LEU A 17 6.25 -8.30 16.65
N LEU A 18 7.10 -8.29 15.61
CA LEU A 18 7.84 -7.09 15.21
C LEU A 18 6.89 -5.98 14.78
N TRP A 19 5.86 -6.32 13.99
CA TRP A 19 4.81 -5.36 13.63
C TRP A 19 4.15 -4.74 14.85
N GLN A 20 3.75 -5.53 15.84
CA GLN A 20 3.08 -5.03 17.05
C GLN A 20 4.01 -4.23 17.98
N LYS A 21 5.29 -4.62 18.08
CA LYS A 21 6.26 -3.96 18.98
C LYS A 21 6.90 -2.72 18.37
N GLU A 22 7.18 -2.75 17.07
CA GLU A 22 8.03 -1.75 16.39
C GLU A 22 7.32 -1.04 15.24
N GLY A 23 6.09 -1.47 14.88
CA GLY A 23 5.36 -0.93 13.74
C GLY A 23 5.97 -1.29 12.39
N SER A 24 6.75 -2.38 12.30
CA SER A 24 7.40 -2.82 11.05
C SER A 24 6.38 -3.16 9.95
N PHE A 25 6.78 -2.97 8.69
CA PHE A 25 5.94 -3.37 7.56
C PHE A 25 6.08 -4.88 7.25
N ILE A 26 4.94 -5.58 7.20
CA ILE A 26 4.89 -7.03 6.97
C ILE A 26 5.44 -7.40 5.59
N LYS A 27 5.05 -6.67 4.54
CA LYS A 27 5.50 -6.94 3.15
C LYS A 27 7.00 -6.77 2.91
N GLU A 28 7.69 -6.04 3.76
CA GLU A 28 9.14 -5.79 3.62
C GLU A 28 9.98 -6.86 4.32
N SER A 29 9.37 -7.86 4.95
CA SER A 29 10.05 -8.88 5.77
C SER A 29 10.63 -10.07 5.00
N GLY A 30 10.37 -10.19 3.69
CA GLY A 30 10.90 -11.29 2.87
C GLY A 30 10.35 -12.68 3.19
N LEU A 31 9.13 -12.78 3.70
CA LEU A 31 8.47 -14.02 4.10
C LEU A 31 8.22 -14.99 2.93
N SER A 32 8.15 -16.28 3.23
CA SER A 32 7.56 -17.27 2.32
C SER A 32 6.10 -16.93 1.99
N PRO A 33 5.55 -17.41 0.85
CA PRO A 33 4.17 -17.10 0.46
C PRO A 33 3.13 -17.46 1.53
N PHE A 34 3.26 -18.62 2.17
CA PHE A 34 2.32 -19.04 3.20
C PHE A 34 2.48 -18.23 4.49
N ALA A 35 3.71 -17.95 4.92
CA ALA A 35 3.95 -17.08 6.07
C ALA A 35 3.42 -15.66 5.84
N MET A 36 3.56 -15.13 4.61
CA MET A 36 3.02 -13.84 4.21
C MET A 36 1.48 -13.84 4.25
N GLU A 37 0.84 -14.91 3.76
CA GLU A 37 -0.61 -15.04 3.80
C GLU A 37 -1.12 -15.05 5.25
N LEU A 38 -0.50 -15.82 6.12
CA LEU A 38 -0.84 -15.85 7.55
C LEU A 38 -0.63 -14.50 8.22
N ALA A 39 0.51 -13.86 8.01
CA ALA A 39 0.83 -12.59 8.66
C ALA A 39 -0.10 -11.45 8.19
N LEU A 40 -0.32 -11.30 6.89
CA LEU A 40 -1.24 -10.30 6.35
C LEU A 40 -2.70 -10.61 6.71
N GLY A 41 -3.08 -11.88 6.73
CA GLY A 41 -4.42 -12.32 7.10
C GLY A 41 -4.75 -11.99 8.55
N VAL A 42 -3.85 -12.30 9.48
CA VAL A 42 -3.97 -11.93 10.90
C VAL A 42 -4.01 -10.42 11.06
N CYS A 43 -3.08 -9.69 10.45
CA CYS A 43 -3.04 -8.23 10.52
C CYS A 43 -4.34 -7.61 10.00
N ARG A 44 -4.87 -8.08 8.87
CA ARG A 44 -6.13 -7.59 8.28
C ARG A 44 -7.36 -7.81 9.18
N ARG A 45 -7.29 -8.80 10.08
CA ARG A 45 -8.39 -9.14 11.00
C ARG A 45 -8.04 -8.97 12.48
N HIS A 46 -6.97 -8.25 12.78
CA HIS A 46 -6.40 -8.14 14.13
C HIS A 46 -7.42 -7.71 15.19
N LEU A 47 -8.19 -6.63 14.99
CA LEU A 47 -9.17 -6.18 15.98
C LEU A 47 -10.32 -7.19 16.16
N TYR A 48 -10.74 -7.85 15.09
CA TYR A 48 -11.74 -8.91 15.16
C TYR A 48 -11.20 -10.11 15.96
N LEU A 49 -9.97 -10.56 15.66
CA LEU A 49 -9.34 -11.67 16.35
C LEU A 49 -9.11 -11.37 17.83
N GLN A 50 -8.67 -10.17 18.15
CA GLN A 50 -8.56 -9.73 19.55
C GLN A 50 -9.91 -9.69 20.27
N TYR A 51 -10.96 -9.19 19.60
CA TYR A 51 -12.31 -9.21 20.16
C TYR A 51 -12.81 -10.64 20.39
N PHE A 52 -12.52 -11.55 19.46
CA PHE A 52 -12.86 -12.96 19.61
C PHE A 52 -12.13 -13.58 20.82
N ILE A 53 -10.82 -13.38 20.95
CA ILE A 53 -10.04 -13.87 22.11
C ILE A 53 -10.62 -13.31 23.43
N LYS A 54 -10.92 -12.00 23.47
CA LYS A 54 -11.52 -11.35 24.65
C LYS A 54 -12.87 -11.97 25.07
N SER A 55 -13.64 -12.49 24.13
CA SER A 55 -14.92 -13.16 24.46
C SER A 55 -14.73 -14.53 25.10
N LEU A 56 -13.55 -15.14 24.96
CA LEU A 56 -13.23 -16.50 25.42
C LEU A 56 -12.40 -16.55 26.70
N VAL A 57 -11.78 -15.43 27.10
CA VAL A 57 -10.88 -15.37 28.25
C VAL A 57 -11.30 -14.28 29.24
N LYS A 58 -11.11 -14.54 30.55
CA LYS A 58 -11.40 -13.53 31.60
C LYS A 58 -10.38 -12.37 31.59
N LYS A 59 -9.14 -12.65 31.21
CA LYS A 59 -8.04 -11.67 31.10
C LYS A 59 -7.20 -12.03 29.87
N LEU A 60 -6.88 -11.02 29.08
CA LEU A 60 -5.98 -11.22 27.94
C LEU A 60 -4.61 -11.72 28.40
N PRO A 61 -4.06 -12.73 27.75
CA PRO A 61 -2.69 -13.17 27.98
C PRO A 61 -1.67 -12.14 27.46
N SER A 62 -0.37 -12.49 27.55
CA SER A 62 0.70 -11.64 27.01
C SER A 62 0.55 -11.46 25.50
N LEU A 63 1.20 -10.43 24.94
CA LEU A 63 1.19 -10.14 23.51
C LEU A 63 1.63 -11.36 22.70
N GLU A 64 2.68 -12.02 23.13
CA GLU A 64 3.24 -13.22 22.48
C GLU A 64 2.20 -14.34 22.35
N VAL A 65 1.48 -14.61 23.43
CA VAL A 65 0.41 -15.62 23.46
C VAL A 65 -0.80 -15.18 22.64
N CYS A 66 -1.15 -13.89 22.68
CA CYS A 66 -2.21 -13.33 21.84
C CYS A 66 -1.91 -13.53 20.36
N MET A 67 -0.69 -13.25 19.89
CA MET A 67 -0.30 -13.45 18.49
C MET A 67 -0.41 -14.92 18.05
N VAL A 68 -0.02 -15.86 18.91
CA VAL A 68 -0.22 -17.30 18.65
C VAL A 68 -1.70 -17.65 18.56
N LEU A 69 -2.53 -17.13 19.46
CA LEU A 69 -4.00 -17.33 19.42
C LEU A 69 -4.63 -16.72 18.18
N GLU A 70 -4.22 -15.51 17.78
CA GLU A 70 -4.71 -14.86 16.56
C GLU A 70 -4.38 -15.70 15.32
N LEU A 71 -3.15 -16.24 15.21
CA LEU A 71 -2.76 -17.17 14.14
C LEU A 71 -3.61 -18.43 14.13
N GLY A 72 -3.86 -19.02 15.30
CA GLY A 72 -4.67 -20.23 15.41
C GLY A 72 -6.13 -20.02 15.01
N ILE A 73 -6.76 -18.96 15.54
CA ILE A 73 -8.15 -18.60 15.22
C ILE A 73 -8.27 -18.21 13.75
N PHE A 74 -7.29 -17.45 13.20
CA PHE A 74 -7.28 -17.09 11.79
C PHE A 74 -7.26 -18.33 10.90
N GLN A 75 -6.39 -19.30 11.19
CA GLN A 75 -6.33 -20.56 10.42
C GLN A 75 -7.65 -21.34 10.50
N MET A 76 -8.29 -21.43 11.67
CA MET A 76 -9.55 -22.17 11.85
C MET A 76 -10.74 -21.56 11.13
N PHE A 77 -10.84 -20.22 11.05
CA PHE A 77 -12.06 -19.55 10.60
C PHE A 77 -11.92 -18.84 9.25
N PHE A 78 -10.69 -18.66 8.75
CA PHE A 78 -10.44 -17.82 7.57
C PHE A 78 -9.48 -18.45 6.55
N THR A 79 -9.14 -19.73 6.72
CA THR A 79 -8.33 -20.50 5.75
C THR A 79 -8.93 -21.87 5.53
N GLU A 80 -8.41 -22.60 4.55
CA GLU A 80 -8.80 -23.98 4.25
C GLU A 80 -8.12 -25.02 5.18
N VAL A 81 -7.37 -24.58 6.19
CA VAL A 81 -6.69 -25.49 7.15
C VAL A 81 -7.76 -26.16 8.02
N PRO A 82 -7.81 -27.51 8.07
CA PRO A 82 -8.78 -28.19 8.93
C PRO A 82 -8.61 -27.81 10.40
N ASP A 83 -9.72 -27.64 11.14
CA ASP A 83 -9.71 -27.18 12.54
C ASP A 83 -8.75 -27.96 13.43
N HIS A 84 -8.74 -29.32 13.31
CA HIS A 84 -7.87 -30.16 14.12
C HIS A 84 -6.37 -29.91 13.83
N ALA A 85 -6.04 -29.63 12.57
CA ALA A 85 -4.67 -29.32 12.16
C ALA A 85 -4.28 -27.91 12.63
N ALA A 86 -5.19 -26.92 12.52
CA ALA A 86 -4.99 -25.56 13.03
C ALA A 86 -4.72 -25.56 14.55
N VAL A 87 -5.50 -26.32 15.33
CA VAL A 87 -5.28 -26.48 16.78
C VAL A 87 -3.93 -27.12 17.07
N ALA A 88 -3.62 -28.27 16.44
CA ALA A 88 -2.38 -29.01 16.68
C ALA A 88 -1.15 -28.15 16.37
N THR A 89 -1.10 -27.55 15.17
CA THR A 89 0.04 -26.73 14.74
C THR A 89 0.21 -25.45 15.57
N THR A 90 -0.89 -24.87 16.08
CA THR A 90 -0.83 -23.70 16.96
C THR A 90 -0.27 -24.06 18.34
N VAL A 91 -0.63 -25.23 18.87
CA VAL A 91 -0.05 -25.75 20.14
C VAL A 91 1.44 -26.10 19.95
N GLU A 92 1.83 -26.62 18.81
CA GLU A 92 3.25 -26.82 18.48
C GLU A 92 4.01 -25.50 18.35
N LEU A 93 3.41 -24.51 17.70
CA LEU A 93 4.00 -23.17 17.55
C LEU A 93 4.32 -22.53 18.90
N ILE A 94 3.39 -22.56 19.86
CA ILE A 94 3.63 -21.97 21.19
C ILE A 94 4.73 -22.69 21.97
N LYS A 95 4.85 -24.02 21.80
CA LYS A 95 5.94 -24.80 22.37
C LYS A 95 7.29 -24.44 21.72
N ALA A 96 7.32 -24.34 20.38
CA ALA A 96 8.50 -23.94 19.63
C ALA A 96 8.94 -22.49 19.92
N ALA A 97 8.00 -21.62 20.29
CA ALA A 97 8.26 -20.26 20.74
C ALA A 97 8.75 -20.18 22.21
N ASN A 98 8.86 -21.30 22.91
CA ASN A 98 9.31 -21.40 24.32
C ASN A 98 8.49 -20.55 25.31
N LEU A 99 7.18 -20.43 25.11
CA LEU A 99 6.29 -19.61 25.95
C LEU A 99 5.73 -20.37 27.18
N GLY A 100 6.21 -21.55 27.43
CA GLY A 100 5.93 -22.36 28.63
C GLY A 100 4.67 -23.23 28.51
N GLU A 101 4.63 -24.31 29.28
CA GLU A 101 3.57 -25.31 29.28
C GLU A 101 2.19 -24.75 29.71
N GLY A 102 2.18 -23.76 30.60
CA GLY A 102 0.94 -23.08 31.01
C GLY A 102 0.27 -22.35 29.85
N SER A 103 1.08 -21.67 29.03
CA SER A 103 0.61 -20.99 27.82
C SER A 103 0.12 -21.98 26.77
N ALA A 104 0.81 -23.12 26.60
CA ALA A 104 0.38 -24.17 25.66
C ALA A 104 -0.99 -24.75 26.06
N ARG A 105 -1.21 -24.99 27.36
CA ARG A 105 -2.53 -25.43 27.86
C ARG A 105 -3.61 -24.39 27.67
N LEU A 106 -3.30 -23.11 27.90
CA LEU A 106 -4.24 -22.00 27.67
C LEU A 106 -4.62 -21.91 26.19
N VAL A 107 -3.64 -21.90 25.27
CA VAL A 107 -3.88 -21.84 23.84
C VAL A 107 -4.77 -22.99 23.37
N ASN A 108 -4.47 -24.22 23.79
CA ASN A 108 -5.29 -25.38 23.46
C ASN A 108 -6.75 -25.21 23.95
N ALA A 109 -6.92 -24.78 25.20
CA ALA A 109 -8.25 -24.58 25.79
C ALA A 109 -9.05 -23.50 25.06
N VAL A 110 -8.41 -22.36 24.73
CA VAL A 110 -9.05 -21.23 24.01
C VAL A 110 -9.44 -21.64 22.60
N LEU A 111 -8.59 -22.33 21.84
CA LEU A 111 -8.91 -22.78 20.48
C LEU A 111 -10.07 -23.79 20.48
N HIS A 112 -10.10 -24.73 21.43
CA HIS A 112 -11.25 -25.61 21.59
C HIS A 112 -12.53 -24.88 22.02
N ALA A 113 -12.43 -23.83 22.83
CA ALA A 113 -13.57 -22.98 23.17
C ALA A 113 -14.05 -22.20 21.93
N ALA A 114 -13.17 -21.60 21.14
CA ALA A 114 -13.49 -20.93 19.88
C ALA A 114 -14.25 -21.87 18.93
N ARG A 115 -13.75 -23.09 18.76
CA ARG A 115 -14.41 -24.11 17.92
C ARG A 115 -15.84 -24.42 18.39
N ARG A 116 -16.07 -24.54 19.69
CA ARG A 116 -17.41 -24.86 20.24
C ARG A 116 -18.37 -23.68 20.17
N SER A 117 -17.90 -22.47 20.45
CA SER A 117 -18.78 -21.27 20.47
C SER A 117 -19.09 -20.74 19.08
N GLY A 118 -18.28 -21.04 18.08
CA GLY A 118 -18.32 -20.36 16.79
C GLY A 118 -17.90 -18.90 16.90
N GLN A 119 -18.17 -18.12 15.87
CA GLN A 119 -17.81 -16.70 15.80
C GLN A 119 -18.54 -15.87 16.89
N PRO A 120 -17.90 -14.83 17.48
CA PRO A 120 -18.47 -14.05 18.55
C PRO A 120 -19.61 -13.15 18.05
N GLN A 121 -20.58 -12.88 18.91
CA GLN A 121 -21.58 -11.85 18.64
C GLN A 121 -20.93 -10.47 18.66
N LEU A 122 -21.18 -9.68 17.61
CA LEU A 122 -20.67 -8.33 17.50
C LEU A 122 -21.51 -7.35 18.33
N PRO A 123 -20.90 -6.23 18.80
CA PRO A 123 -21.63 -5.24 19.59
C PRO A 123 -22.72 -4.54 18.76
N PRO A 124 -23.84 -4.10 19.39
CA PRO A 124 -24.95 -3.47 18.67
C PRO A 124 -24.64 -2.04 18.19
N GLN A 125 -23.66 -1.35 18.78
CA GLN A 125 -23.30 0.02 18.42
C GLN A 125 -22.65 0.04 17.02
N ARG A 126 -23.28 0.74 16.06
CA ARG A 126 -22.95 0.70 14.63
C ARG A 126 -21.44 0.93 14.36
N VAL A 127 -20.89 2.05 14.85
CA VAL A 127 -19.47 2.40 14.63
C VAL A 127 -18.53 1.33 15.20
N ARG A 128 -18.79 0.88 16.43
CA ARG A 128 -17.97 -0.15 17.08
C ARG A 128 -18.09 -1.51 16.39
N ARG A 129 -19.30 -1.87 15.95
CA ARG A 129 -19.53 -3.10 15.16
C ARG A 129 -18.71 -3.06 13.88
N VAL A 130 -18.82 -1.99 13.09
CA VAL A 130 -18.06 -1.82 11.84
C VAL A 130 -16.55 -1.87 12.09
N SER A 131 -16.07 -1.23 13.15
CA SER A 131 -14.67 -1.26 13.57
C SER A 131 -14.18 -2.68 13.82
N ILE A 132 -14.86 -3.44 14.63
CA ILE A 132 -14.45 -4.81 14.99
C ILE A 132 -14.59 -5.75 13.79
N GLU A 133 -15.74 -5.74 13.13
CA GLU A 133 -16.03 -6.62 12.00
C GLU A 133 -15.01 -6.49 10.86
N ASN A 134 -14.59 -5.25 10.58
CA ASN A 134 -13.67 -4.95 9.49
C ASN A 134 -12.23 -4.64 9.96
N SER A 135 -11.97 -4.79 11.26
CA SER A 135 -10.63 -4.55 11.85
C SER A 135 -10.03 -3.18 11.54
N VAL A 136 -10.87 -2.15 11.52
CA VAL A 136 -10.47 -0.75 11.37
C VAL A 136 -10.59 -0.03 12.73
N PRO A 137 -9.59 0.74 13.19
CA PRO A 137 -9.67 1.47 14.46
C PRO A 137 -10.95 2.30 14.59
N GLU A 138 -11.62 2.25 15.75
CA GLU A 138 -12.92 2.88 15.96
C GLU A 138 -12.92 4.39 15.68
N TRP A 139 -11.82 5.09 16.03
CA TRP A 139 -11.67 6.52 15.73
C TRP A 139 -11.67 6.80 14.23
N LEU A 140 -11.07 5.92 13.42
CA LEU A 140 -11.01 6.07 11.96
C LEU A 140 -12.37 5.77 11.32
N VAL A 141 -13.07 4.73 11.79
CA VAL A 141 -14.45 4.45 11.36
C VAL A 141 -15.33 5.66 11.66
N ARG A 142 -15.26 6.22 12.88
CA ARG A 142 -16.00 7.44 13.27
C ARG A 142 -15.70 8.60 12.33
N ARG A 143 -14.42 8.84 12.04
CA ARG A 143 -14.00 9.86 11.08
C ARG A 143 -14.61 9.64 9.69
N TRP A 144 -14.63 8.40 9.19
CA TRP A 144 -15.27 8.09 7.91
C TRP A 144 -16.79 8.30 7.94
N PHE A 145 -17.45 7.98 9.05
CA PHE A 145 -18.86 8.28 9.23
C PHE A 145 -19.16 9.78 9.17
N ASP A 146 -18.31 10.60 9.80
CA ASP A 146 -18.45 12.06 9.83
C ASP A 146 -18.20 12.69 8.44
N ILE A 147 -17.25 12.15 7.67
CA ILE A 147 -16.85 12.70 6.36
C ILE A 147 -17.76 12.21 5.23
N TYR A 148 -18.08 10.90 5.21
CA TYR A 148 -18.70 10.25 4.05
C TYR A 148 -20.13 9.77 4.29
N GLY A 149 -20.61 9.81 5.54
CA GLY A 149 -21.87 9.20 5.96
C GLY A 149 -21.76 7.69 6.20
N GLY A 150 -22.76 7.14 6.93
CA GLY A 150 -22.66 5.78 7.47
C GLY A 150 -22.52 4.67 6.43
N ASP A 151 -23.32 4.70 5.37
CA ASP A 151 -23.35 3.60 4.41
C ASP A 151 -22.06 3.52 3.60
N ARG A 152 -21.51 4.68 3.20
CA ARG A 152 -20.23 4.74 2.49
C ARG A 152 -19.07 4.38 3.41
N ALA A 153 -19.08 4.81 4.65
CA ALA A 153 -18.05 4.44 5.63
C ALA A 153 -18.03 2.93 5.91
N GLU A 154 -19.21 2.28 5.98
CA GLU A 154 -19.29 0.81 6.09
C GLU A 154 -18.74 0.11 4.85
N ALA A 155 -19.07 0.59 3.64
CA ALA A 155 -18.54 0.05 2.41
C ALA A 155 -17.02 0.18 2.34
N MET A 156 -16.47 1.35 2.72
CA MET A 156 -15.01 1.57 2.81
C MET A 156 -14.36 0.61 3.81
N ALA A 157 -14.94 0.45 5.00
CA ALA A 157 -14.41 -0.47 6.00
C ALA A 157 -14.42 -1.92 5.50
N LYS A 158 -15.50 -2.36 4.85
CA LYS A 158 -15.59 -3.69 4.25
C LYS A 158 -14.53 -3.92 3.17
N ALA A 159 -14.30 -2.95 2.32
CA ALA A 159 -13.30 -3.03 1.25
C ALA A 159 -11.87 -3.22 1.78
N THR A 160 -11.57 -2.85 3.04
CA THR A 160 -10.24 -3.09 3.64
C THR A 160 -9.94 -4.59 3.86
N LEU A 161 -10.98 -5.43 3.95
CA LEU A 161 -10.83 -6.88 4.10
C LEU A 161 -10.62 -7.60 2.77
N GLU A 162 -10.95 -6.96 1.66
CA GLU A 162 -10.84 -7.54 0.33
C GLU A 162 -9.37 -7.58 -0.11
N ARG A 163 -9.01 -8.54 -0.96
CA ARG A 163 -7.70 -8.53 -1.62
C ARG A 163 -7.78 -7.55 -2.79
N GLY A 164 -6.84 -6.62 -2.85
CA GLY A 164 -6.73 -5.73 -4.01
C GLY A 164 -6.42 -6.52 -5.29
N VAL A 165 -7.01 -6.10 -6.40
CA VAL A 165 -6.73 -6.69 -7.73
C VAL A 165 -5.28 -6.40 -8.12
N GLU A 166 -4.52 -7.44 -8.44
CA GLU A 166 -3.13 -7.28 -8.89
C GLU A 166 -3.07 -7.02 -10.40
N TRP A 167 -2.13 -6.17 -10.78
CA TRP A 167 -1.92 -5.77 -12.16
C TRP A 167 -0.43 -5.78 -12.52
N ILE A 168 -0.12 -6.23 -13.73
CA ILE A 168 1.17 -5.95 -14.34
C ILE A 168 1.02 -4.81 -15.34
N ARG A 169 1.97 -3.87 -15.33
CA ARG A 169 2.14 -2.85 -16.37
C ARG A 169 3.18 -3.32 -17.36
N VAL A 170 2.80 -3.45 -18.61
CA VAL A 170 3.66 -3.87 -19.71
C VAL A 170 4.45 -2.68 -20.24
N ASN A 171 5.75 -2.86 -20.45
CA ASN A 171 6.62 -1.90 -21.13
C ASN A 171 6.40 -1.97 -22.65
N LEU A 172 5.60 -1.05 -23.18
CA LEU A 172 5.23 -1.04 -24.60
C LEU A 172 6.39 -0.70 -25.55
N GLN A 173 7.51 -0.20 -25.03
CA GLN A 173 8.73 -0.02 -25.83
C GLN A 173 9.40 -1.37 -26.16
N LYS A 174 9.14 -2.40 -25.36
CA LYS A 174 9.73 -3.74 -25.53
C LYS A 174 8.79 -4.75 -26.15
N VAL A 175 7.51 -4.74 -25.74
CA VAL A 175 6.55 -5.78 -26.10
C VAL A 175 5.10 -5.30 -25.90
N SER A 176 4.14 -5.89 -26.63
CA SER A 176 2.72 -5.58 -26.44
C SER A 176 2.09 -6.37 -25.28
N ALA A 177 1.03 -5.82 -24.68
CA ALA A 177 0.35 -6.45 -23.56
C ALA A 177 -0.25 -7.85 -23.88
N PRO A 178 -0.86 -8.10 -25.02
CA PRO A 178 -1.33 -9.44 -25.38
C PRO A 178 -0.19 -10.48 -25.46
N VAL A 179 0.99 -10.09 -25.95
CA VAL A 179 2.15 -10.98 -26.04
C VAL A 179 2.68 -11.36 -24.67
N VAL A 180 2.80 -10.38 -23.74
CA VAL A 180 3.21 -10.68 -22.35
C VAL A 180 2.16 -11.53 -21.66
N ALA A 181 0.87 -11.22 -21.83
CA ALA A 181 -0.21 -12.04 -21.27
C ALA A 181 -0.12 -13.49 -21.73
N GLN A 182 0.14 -13.72 -23.01
CA GLN A 182 0.33 -15.08 -23.56
C GLN A 182 1.57 -15.76 -22.96
N LYS A 183 2.73 -15.08 -22.91
CA LYS A 183 3.99 -15.61 -22.33
C LYS A 183 3.82 -16.03 -20.86
N LEU A 184 2.99 -15.30 -20.11
CA LEU A 184 2.79 -15.51 -18.68
C LEU A 184 1.58 -16.43 -18.36
N GLY A 185 0.89 -16.96 -19.39
CA GLY A 185 -0.31 -17.78 -19.19
C GLY A 185 -1.53 -16.99 -18.72
N LEU A 186 -1.56 -15.67 -18.92
CA LEU A 186 -2.65 -14.76 -18.55
C LEU A 186 -3.63 -14.51 -19.71
N THR A 187 -3.78 -15.46 -20.63
CA THR A 187 -4.63 -15.34 -21.80
C THR A 187 -6.09 -15.14 -21.37
N GLY A 188 -6.75 -14.12 -21.94
CA GLY A 188 -8.12 -13.75 -21.58
C GLY A 188 -8.24 -12.80 -20.40
N ALA A 189 -7.13 -12.44 -19.76
CA ALA A 189 -7.13 -11.42 -18.71
C ALA A 189 -7.56 -10.03 -19.24
N SER A 190 -8.19 -9.25 -18.40
CA SER A 190 -8.58 -7.87 -18.72
C SER A 190 -7.35 -6.99 -18.97
N ILE A 191 -7.40 -6.18 -20.04
CA ILE A 191 -6.34 -5.22 -20.38
C ILE A 191 -6.91 -3.81 -20.32
N LEU A 192 -6.25 -2.94 -19.54
CA LEU A 192 -6.59 -1.52 -19.44
C LEU A 192 -5.48 -0.65 -20.05
N TYR A 193 -5.88 0.42 -20.73
CA TYR A 193 -4.96 1.42 -21.32
C TYR A 193 -3.88 0.77 -22.19
N ASP A 194 -4.19 -0.33 -22.89
CA ASP A 194 -3.30 -1.13 -23.76
C ASP A 194 -2.02 -1.66 -23.08
N ARG A 195 -1.84 -1.45 -21.78
CA ARG A 195 -0.62 -1.76 -21.05
C ARG A 195 -0.79 -2.44 -19.69
N TYR A 196 -1.95 -2.39 -19.07
CA TYR A 196 -2.17 -3.06 -17.79
C TYR A 196 -2.92 -4.36 -17.99
N VAL A 197 -2.30 -5.46 -17.62
CA VAL A 197 -2.92 -6.80 -17.66
C VAL A 197 -3.28 -7.20 -16.24
N GLN A 198 -4.54 -7.55 -16.02
CA GLN A 198 -5.02 -8.03 -14.73
C GLN A 198 -4.42 -9.41 -14.43
N VAL A 199 -3.96 -9.60 -13.20
CA VAL A 199 -3.47 -10.89 -12.74
C VAL A 199 -4.63 -11.62 -12.05
N PRO A 200 -5.06 -12.79 -12.55
CA PRO A 200 -6.06 -13.62 -11.88
C PRO A 200 -5.62 -14.05 -10.48
N GLU A 201 -6.58 -14.21 -9.56
CA GLU A 201 -6.27 -14.53 -8.14
C GLU A 201 -5.53 -15.86 -7.96
N GLU A 202 -5.76 -16.82 -8.82
CA GLU A 202 -5.13 -18.15 -8.83
C GLU A 202 -3.64 -18.09 -9.24
N VAL A 203 -3.20 -17.00 -9.87
CA VAL A 203 -1.82 -16.84 -10.33
C VAL A 203 -0.93 -16.32 -9.19
N LYS A 204 0.08 -17.08 -8.86
CA LYS A 204 1.06 -16.68 -7.83
C LYS A 204 1.99 -15.59 -8.37
N LEU A 205 1.99 -14.41 -7.73
CA LEU A 205 2.88 -13.30 -8.11
C LEU A 205 4.36 -13.70 -8.17
N LYS A 206 4.79 -14.62 -7.28
CA LYS A 206 6.16 -15.13 -7.28
C LYS A 206 6.55 -15.72 -8.63
N THR A 207 5.67 -16.52 -9.25
CA THR A 207 5.93 -17.11 -10.56
C THR A 207 6.12 -16.04 -11.66
N LEU A 208 5.36 -14.95 -11.58
CA LEU A 208 5.50 -13.84 -12.52
C LEU A 208 6.85 -13.12 -12.31
N LEU A 209 7.22 -12.85 -11.05
CA LEU A 209 8.47 -12.16 -10.70
C LEU A 209 9.73 -12.98 -10.96
N GLU A 210 9.62 -14.32 -11.00
CA GLU A 210 10.71 -15.23 -11.36
C GLU A 210 10.79 -15.51 -12.87
N SER A 211 9.89 -14.92 -13.69
CA SER A 211 9.85 -15.16 -15.14
C SER A 211 10.96 -14.39 -15.89
N ASP A 212 11.37 -14.94 -17.02
CA ASP A 212 12.26 -14.26 -17.98
C ASP A 212 11.72 -12.89 -18.42
N SER A 213 10.39 -12.77 -18.59
CA SER A 213 9.74 -11.51 -18.98
C SER A 213 9.95 -10.42 -17.94
N PHE A 214 9.90 -10.76 -16.64
CA PHE A 214 10.21 -9.81 -15.57
C PHE A 214 11.68 -9.42 -15.56
N ALA A 215 12.59 -10.41 -15.66
CA ALA A 215 14.02 -10.17 -15.68
C ALA A 215 14.46 -9.28 -16.86
N LYS A 216 13.82 -9.45 -18.05
CA LYS A 216 14.03 -8.63 -19.24
C LYS A 216 13.38 -7.24 -19.18
N GLY A 217 12.65 -6.93 -18.09
CA GLY A 217 11.94 -5.65 -17.94
C GLY A 217 10.78 -5.47 -18.92
N GLU A 218 10.15 -6.57 -19.37
CA GLU A 218 8.97 -6.51 -20.23
C GLU A 218 7.73 -6.04 -19.47
N PHE A 219 7.71 -6.17 -18.12
CA PHE A 219 6.64 -5.66 -17.26
C PHE A 219 7.11 -5.29 -15.85
N SER A 220 6.24 -4.59 -15.13
CA SER A 220 6.35 -4.27 -13.70
C SER A 220 5.01 -4.48 -12.99
N LEU A 221 5.04 -4.74 -11.68
CA LEU A 221 3.81 -4.70 -10.86
C LEU A 221 3.41 -3.24 -10.63
N GLN A 222 2.24 -2.83 -11.09
CA GLN A 222 1.72 -1.49 -10.84
C GLN A 222 0.21 -1.45 -11.04
N ASN A 223 -0.50 -0.77 -10.14
CA ASN A 223 -1.94 -0.52 -10.29
C ASN A 223 -2.21 0.52 -11.38
N PRO A 224 -3.27 0.36 -12.19
CA PRO A 224 -3.64 1.31 -13.26
C PRO A 224 -3.92 2.75 -12.78
N ALA A 225 -4.16 2.98 -11.50
CA ALA A 225 -4.26 4.31 -10.89
C ALA A 225 -3.05 5.20 -11.23
N ALA A 226 -1.84 4.61 -11.30
CA ALA A 226 -0.63 5.33 -11.65
C ALA A 226 -0.70 5.97 -13.05
N TYR A 227 -1.35 5.32 -14.03
CA TYR A 227 -1.54 5.88 -15.36
C TYR A 227 -2.43 7.11 -15.34
N LEU A 228 -3.50 7.09 -14.56
CA LEU A 228 -4.42 8.23 -14.43
C LEU A 228 -3.71 9.45 -13.82
N VAL A 229 -2.83 9.22 -12.84
CA VAL A 229 -2.00 10.27 -12.23
C VAL A 229 -1.02 10.85 -13.24
N VAL A 230 -0.23 9.99 -13.92
CA VAL A 230 0.78 10.43 -14.90
C VAL A 230 0.14 11.15 -16.09
N LYS A 231 -1.05 10.73 -16.54
CA LYS A 231 -1.77 11.39 -17.63
C LYS A 231 -2.08 12.87 -17.35
N LEU A 232 -2.25 13.26 -16.08
CA LEU A 232 -2.49 14.68 -15.71
C LEU A 232 -1.29 15.60 -15.97
N LEU A 233 -0.07 15.05 -16.11
CA LEU A 233 1.12 15.83 -16.43
C LEU A 233 1.10 16.37 -17.87
N ASP A 234 0.24 15.85 -18.76
CA ASP A 234 0.19 16.24 -20.18
C ASP A 234 1.59 16.24 -20.80
N LEU A 235 2.27 15.08 -20.72
CA LEU A 235 3.64 14.90 -21.19
C LEU A 235 3.73 15.17 -22.70
N LYS A 236 4.80 15.85 -23.10
CA LYS A 236 5.18 16.13 -24.49
C LYS A 236 6.65 15.74 -24.67
N PRO A 237 7.12 15.51 -25.91
CA PRO A 237 8.52 15.26 -26.17
C PRO A 237 9.45 16.32 -25.58
N ASP A 238 10.65 15.88 -25.18
CA ASP A 238 11.77 16.72 -24.74
C ASP A 238 11.52 17.55 -23.47
N LEU A 239 10.43 17.28 -22.71
CA LEU A 239 10.18 17.97 -21.45
C LEU A 239 11.10 17.49 -20.32
N LYS A 240 11.48 18.44 -19.45
CA LYS A 240 12.13 18.17 -18.18
C LYS A 240 11.09 17.87 -17.11
N VAL A 241 11.18 16.69 -16.53
CA VAL A 241 10.19 16.18 -15.55
C VAL A 241 10.88 15.89 -14.22
N TRP A 242 10.31 16.34 -13.11
CA TRP A 242 10.73 15.96 -11.78
C TRP A 242 9.66 15.11 -11.08
N ASP A 243 10.01 13.89 -10.71
CA ASP A 243 9.23 13.04 -9.79
C ASP A 243 9.86 13.20 -8.40
N ALA A 244 9.25 14.03 -7.55
CA ALA A 244 9.91 14.58 -6.37
C ALA A 244 9.86 13.66 -5.12
N CYS A 245 8.93 12.70 -5.08
CA CYS A 245 8.81 11.66 -4.04
C CYS A 245 8.64 10.30 -4.72
N ALA A 246 9.59 9.95 -5.59
CA ALA A 246 9.43 8.96 -6.64
C ALA A 246 9.40 7.50 -6.16
N ALA A 247 10.02 7.19 -5.02
CA ALA A 247 10.26 5.81 -4.62
C ALA A 247 8.97 4.98 -4.44
N PRO A 248 8.94 3.77 -4.97
CA PRO A 248 10.05 2.96 -5.53
C PRO A 248 10.32 3.14 -7.05
N GLY A 249 9.89 4.23 -7.68
CA GLY A 249 10.22 4.55 -9.08
C GLY A 249 9.19 4.10 -10.12
N GLY A 250 8.04 3.58 -9.69
CA GLY A 250 7.04 3.03 -10.61
C GLY A 250 6.39 4.06 -11.54
N LYS A 251 6.15 5.29 -11.07
CA LYS A 251 5.58 6.38 -11.89
C LYS A 251 6.64 7.01 -12.79
N SER A 252 7.87 7.18 -12.29
CA SER A 252 9.03 7.63 -13.10
C SER A 252 9.25 6.66 -14.26
N ALA A 253 9.26 5.36 -14.00
CA ALA A 253 9.39 4.34 -15.03
C ALA A 253 8.24 4.38 -16.05
N LEU A 254 7.00 4.58 -15.59
CA LEU A 254 5.86 4.73 -16.49
C LEU A 254 6.03 5.94 -17.43
N MET A 255 6.46 7.09 -16.91
CA MET A 255 6.73 8.28 -17.72
C MET A 255 7.80 8.01 -18.76
N ALA A 256 8.91 7.40 -18.36
CA ALA A 256 10.02 7.05 -19.26
C ALA A 256 9.62 6.05 -20.35
N GLU A 257 8.76 5.06 -20.01
CA GLU A 257 8.19 4.11 -20.97
C GLU A 257 7.16 4.73 -21.92
N MET A 258 6.53 5.85 -21.54
CA MET A 258 5.59 6.57 -22.41
C MET A 258 6.29 7.40 -23.47
N ASP A 259 7.42 8.02 -23.11
CA ASP A 259 8.20 8.82 -24.03
C ASP A 259 9.70 8.84 -23.61
N SER A 260 10.56 8.28 -24.46
CA SER A 260 12.00 8.18 -24.20
C SER A 260 12.77 9.50 -24.42
N SER A 261 12.12 10.54 -24.99
CA SER A 261 12.73 11.87 -25.13
C SER A 261 12.68 12.72 -23.87
N LEU A 262 11.89 12.32 -22.87
CA LEU A 262 11.79 13.02 -21.58
C LEU A 262 13.14 13.00 -20.83
N ASP A 263 13.50 14.10 -20.18
CA ASP A 263 14.60 14.16 -19.19
C ASP A 263 13.96 14.09 -17.79
N ILE A 264 14.03 12.92 -17.16
CA ILE A 264 13.33 12.65 -15.89
C ILE A 264 14.33 12.63 -14.73
N LEU A 265 14.12 13.51 -13.74
CA LEU A 265 14.74 13.42 -12.43
C LEU A 265 13.75 12.71 -11.48
N ALA A 266 14.14 11.56 -10.96
CA ALA A 266 13.41 10.81 -9.95
C ALA A 266 14.13 10.90 -8.62
N SER A 267 13.49 11.46 -7.58
CA SER A 267 14.15 11.66 -6.28
C SER A 267 13.33 11.17 -5.10
N ASP A 268 14.01 10.80 -4.02
CA ASP A 268 13.43 10.47 -2.72
C ASP A 268 14.41 10.84 -1.61
N VAL A 269 13.91 11.17 -0.42
CA VAL A 269 14.73 11.51 0.73
C VAL A 269 15.44 10.31 1.36
N SER A 270 15.01 9.10 1.08
CA SER A 270 15.52 7.87 1.69
C SER A 270 16.52 7.16 0.78
N GLU A 271 17.79 7.11 1.18
CA GLU A 271 18.85 6.39 0.46
C GLU A 271 18.48 4.92 0.15
N ASN A 272 17.91 4.22 1.14
CA ASN A 272 17.47 2.83 0.95
C ASN A 272 16.35 2.69 -0.10
N ARG A 273 15.50 3.70 -0.26
CA ARG A 273 14.46 3.70 -1.28
C ARG A 273 15.02 4.11 -2.64
N VAL A 274 16.00 5.00 -2.66
CA VAL A 274 16.75 5.38 -3.87
C VAL A 274 17.47 4.17 -4.48
N LEU A 275 18.10 3.32 -3.67
CA LEU A 275 18.71 2.07 -4.15
C LEU A 275 17.69 1.18 -4.88
N LYS A 276 16.48 1.04 -4.34
CA LYS A 276 15.40 0.28 -5.02
C LYS A 276 14.95 0.93 -6.34
N MET A 277 15.06 2.26 -6.46
CA MET A 277 14.76 2.96 -7.71
C MET A 277 15.83 2.65 -8.77
N HIS A 278 17.11 2.60 -8.40
CA HIS A 278 18.18 2.16 -9.30
C HIS A 278 17.92 0.76 -9.84
N ASP A 279 17.58 -0.20 -8.95
CA ASP A 279 17.22 -1.57 -9.38
C ASP A 279 16.08 -1.59 -10.42
N VAL A 280 15.07 -0.73 -10.24
CA VAL A 280 13.94 -0.62 -11.19
C VAL A 280 14.41 -0.03 -12.52
N VAL A 281 15.17 1.06 -12.50
CA VAL A 281 15.68 1.74 -13.70
C VAL A 281 16.59 0.80 -14.51
N ASP A 282 17.51 0.11 -13.84
CA ASP A 282 18.46 -0.82 -14.46
C ASP A 282 17.75 -2.03 -15.07
N ARG A 283 16.84 -2.68 -14.33
CA ARG A 283 16.06 -3.82 -14.83
C ARG A 283 15.22 -3.46 -16.06
N LEU A 284 14.62 -2.29 -16.06
CA LEU A 284 13.80 -1.81 -17.17
C LEU A 284 14.64 -1.27 -18.34
N GLY A 285 15.92 -0.97 -18.11
CA GLY A 285 16.83 -0.41 -19.11
C GLY A 285 16.48 1.04 -19.49
N LEU A 286 16.08 1.85 -18.51
CA LEU A 286 15.68 3.23 -18.75
C LEU A 286 16.89 4.15 -18.76
N THR A 287 17.16 4.81 -19.88
CA THR A 287 18.33 5.69 -20.06
C THR A 287 18.01 7.16 -19.85
N ASN A 288 16.73 7.51 -19.77
CA ASN A 288 16.21 8.87 -19.64
C ASN A 288 15.70 9.20 -18.22
N VAL A 289 16.09 8.38 -17.22
CA VAL A 289 15.76 8.61 -15.80
C VAL A 289 17.06 8.73 -15.00
N ARG A 290 17.25 9.88 -14.36
CA ARG A 290 18.29 10.10 -13.34
C ARG A 290 17.67 9.89 -11.96
N VAL A 291 18.34 9.14 -11.09
CA VAL A 291 17.87 8.82 -9.74
C VAL A 291 18.79 9.49 -8.73
N GLU A 292 18.22 10.29 -7.82
CA GLU A 292 18.97 11.07 -6.85
C GLU A 292 18.35 11.01 -5.45
N CYS A 293 19.20 11.08 -4.42
CA CYS A 293 18.74 11.23 -3.03
C CYS A 293 18.58 12.72 -2.71
N ILE A 294 17.36 13.24 -2.71
CA ILE A 294 17.07 14.66 -2.50
C ILE A 294 16.00 14.83 -1.44
N ASP A 295 16.30 15.66 -0.43
CA ASP A 295 15.27 16.19 0.47
C ASP A 295 14.64 17.44 -0.14
N VAL A 296 13.39 17.33 -0.60
CA VAL A 296 12.61 18.42 -1.18
C VAL A 296 12.45 19.63 -0.23
N LEU A 297 12.59 19.39 1.09
CA LEU A 297 12.45 20.44 2.13
C LEU A 297 13.79 21.06 2.54
N SER A 298 14.92 20.60 2.03
CA SER A 298 16.23 21.14 2.39
C SER A 298 16.34 22.61 2.01
N LYS A 299 16.81 23.43 2.97
CA LYS A 299 17.09 24.85 2.76
C LYS A 299 18.34 25.02 1.88
N GLY A 300 18.14 25.10 0.60
CA GLY A 300 19.20 25.25 -0.37
C GLY A 300 19.34 24.00 -1.23
N LEU A 301 18.33 23.73 -2.02
CA LEU A 301 18.53 23.11 -3.33
C LEU A 301 19.46 24.09 -4.09
N THR A 302 20.78 24.01 -3.81
CA THR A 302 21.80 24.96 -4.26
C THR A 302 22.09 24.81 -5.76
N GLN A 303 22.84 25.75 -6.33
CA GLN A 303 23.18 25.74 -7.76
C GLN A 303 23.99 24.50 -8.20
N ASP A 304 24.51 23.73 -7.25
CA ASP A 304 25.30 22.51 -7.50
C ASP A 304 24.50 21.20 -7.42
N ASP A 305 23.21 21.25 -6.99
CA ASP A 305 22.36 20.07 -6.89
C ASP A 305 21.71 19.69 -8.24
N ALA A 306 21.43 18.42 -8.45
CA ALA A 306 20.72 17.91 -9.64
C ALA A 306 19.36 18.61 -9.86
N CYS A 307 18.80 19.23 -8.80
CA CYS A 307 17.57 20.02 -8.81
C CYS A 307 17.82 21.54 -8.97
N SER A 308 18.97 21.96 -9.47
CA SER A 308 19.28 23.39 -9.70
C SER A 308 18.47 24.03 -10.85
N SER A 309 18.02 23.22 -11.81
CA SER A 309 17.19 23.63 -12.93
C SER A 309 15.70 23.68 -12.59
N GLU A 310 14.95 24.48 -13.36
CA GLU A 310 13.49 24.42 -13.36
C GLU A 310 12.99 23.27 -14.23
N PHE A 311 11.76 22.81 -13.94
CA PHE A 311 11.10 21.67 -14.61
C PHE A 311 9.81 22.11 -15.29
N ASP A 312 9.54 21.55 -16.46
CA ASP A 312 8.29 21.78 -17.18
C ASP A 312 7.11 21.05 -16.52
N ARG A 313 7.42 19.91 -15.89
CA ARG A 313 6.45 19.04 -15.20
C ARG A 313 7.00 18.59 -13.87
N ILE A 314 6.17 18.62 -12.86
CA ILE A 314 6.49 18.05 -11.54
C ILE A 314 5.40 17.08 -11.15
N LEU A 315 5.80 15.86 -10.82
CA LEU A 315 4.96 14.89 -10.11
C LEU A 315 5.34 14.92 -8.65
N LEU A 316 4.36 15.17 -7.80
CA LEU A 316 4.50 15.16 -6.35
C LEU A 316 3.54 14.13 -5.76
N ASP A 317 3.97 12.86 -5.73
CA ASP A 317 3.26 11.74 -5.08
C ASP A 317 3.64 11.70 -3.61
N VAL A 318 2.91 12.47 -2.80
CA VAL A 318 3.31 12.77 -1.42
C VAL A 318 3.20 11.56 -0.47
N PRO A 319 4.08 11.48 0.56
CA PRO A 319 3.87 10.56 1.66
C PRO A 319 2.52 10.84 2.33
N CYS A 320 1.74 9.79 2.59
CA CYS A 320 0.37 9.93 3.06
C CYS A 320 -0.03 8.82 4.04
N SER A 321 -1.27 8.88 4.53
CA SER A 321 -1.86 7.89 5.43
C SER A 321 -2.02 6.48 4.84
N ASN A 322 -1.92 6.32 3.53
CA ASN A 322 -2.16 5.06 2.80
C ASN A 322 -3.60 4.52 2.96
N MET A 323 -4.57 5.35 3.31
CA MET A 323 -5.96 4.91 3.51
C MET A 323 -6.60 4.32 2.25
N GLY A 324 -6.17 4.72 1.06
CA GLY A 324 -6.67 4.19 -0.20
C GLY A 324 -6.10 2.82 -0.59
N VAL A 325 -5.08 2.32 0.14
CA VAL A 325 -4.39 1.06 -0.16
C VAL A 325 -4.35 0.09 1.03
N ILE A 326 -5.25 0.25 2.00
CA ILE A 326 -5.33 -0.60 3.21
C ILE A 326 -5.52 -2.08 2.82
N SER A 327 -6.30 -2.36 1.78
CA SER A 327 -6.49 -3.72 1.26
C SER A 327 -5.16 -4.42 0.91
N ARG A 328 -4.15 -3.65 0.49
CA ARG A 328 -2.80 -4.13 0.15
C ARG A 328 -1.81 -4.04 1.31
N ARG A 329 -2.02 -3.07 2.22
CA ARG A 329 -1.16 -2.77 3.38
C ARG A 329 -2.00 -2.64 4.66
N PRO A 330 -2.58 -3.74 5.15
CA PRO A 330 -3.50 -3.70 6.30
C PRO A 330 -2.85 -3.16 7.57
N GLU A 331 -1.52 -3.27 7.70
CA GLU A 331 -0.75 -2.71 8.81
C GLU A 331 -0.79 -1.17 8.86
N ALA A 332 -1.01 -0.50 7.75
CA ALA A 332 -1.00 0.96 7.68
C ALA A 332 -2.04 1.58 8.62
N VAL A 333 -3.24 1.00 8.70
CA VAL A 333 -4.35 1.53 9.51
C VAL A 333 -4.04 1.59 11.02
N TYR A 334 -3.18 0.71 11.51
CA TYR A 334 -2.80 0.64 12.93
C TYR A 334 -1.70 1.63 13.33
N ARG A 335 -1.06 2.25 12.34
CA ARG A 335 -0.03 3.29 12.54
C ARG A 335 -0.63 4.69 12.56
N LEU A 336 -1.89 4.83 12.15
CA LEU A 336 -2.57 6.11 12.08
C LEU A 336 -3.10 6.56 13.42
N SER A 337 -3.03 7.86 13.63
CA SER A 337 -3.71 8.58 14.70
C SER A 337 -4.22 9.93 14.17
N PRO A 338 -5.16 10.60 14.86
CA PRO A 338 -5.57 11.94 14.46
C PRO A 338 -4.40 12.93 14.37
N ASP A 339 -3.39 12.79 15.23
CA ASP A 339 -2.21 13.67 15.23
C ASP A 339 -1.26 13.34 14.08
N SER A 340 -1.03 12.06 13.75
CA SER A 340 -0.21 11.69 12.60
C SER A 340 -0.81 12.18 11.26
N ILE A 341 -2.14 12.25 11.15
CA ILE A 341 -2.79 12.85 9.96
C ILE A 341 -2.49 14.34 9.86
N LYS A 342 -2.53 15.07 10.98
CA LYS A 342 -2.18 16.52 10.99
C LYS A 342 -0.72 16.75 10.61
N GLU A 343 0.20 15.95 11.14
CA GLU A 343 1.62 15.99 10.79
C GLU A 343 1.83 15.75 9.29
N LEU A 344 1.15 14.73 8.72
CA LEU A 344 1.18 14.45 7.30
C LEU A 344 0.65 15.62 6.46
N MET A 345 -0.45 16.25 6.86
CA MET A 345 -1.01 17.42 6.16
C MET A 345 0.00 18.56 6.05
N GLU A 346 0.68 18.91 7.16
CA GLU A 346 1.67 20.00 7.15
C GLU A 346 2.92 19.61 6.35
N LEU A 347 3.36 18.36 6.41
CA LEU A 347 4.43 17.84 5.57
C LEU A 347 4.07 17.93 4.09
N GLN A 348 2.89 17.45 3.71
CA GLN A 348 2.40 17.45 2.33
C GLN A 348 2.28 18.88 1.77
N TYR A 349 1.77 19.80 2.60
CA TYR A 349 1.70 21.23 2.22
C TYR A 349 3.09 21.81 2.01
N SER A 350 4.03 21.57 2.90
CA SER A 350 5.41 22.05 2.81
C SER A 350 6.14 21.49 1.58
N LEU A 351 5.92 20.20 1.26
CA LEU A 351 6.44 19.57 0.04
C LEU A 351 5.88 20.22 -1.21
N LEU A 352 4.57 20.52 -1.23
CA LEU A 352 3.92 21.21 -2.35
C LEU A 352 4.46 22.63 -2.56
N GLU A 353 4.63 23.38 -1.48
CA GLU A 353 5.24 24.73 -1.53
C GLU A 353 6.69 24.68 -2.04
N SER A 354 7.48 23.73 -1.57
CA SER A 354 8.88 23.61 -1.96
C SER A 354 9.04 23.19 -3.41
N ALA A 355 8.33 22.13 -3.83
CA ALA A 355 8.39 21.63 -5.21
C ALA A 355 7.87 22.66 -6.23
N SER A 356 6.83 23.41 -5.90
CA SER A 356 6.21 24.41 -6.79
C SER A 356 7.16 25.54 -7.23
N LYS A 357 8.19 25.83 -6.41
CA LYS A 357 9.21 26.86 -6.73
C LYS A 357 10.12 26.46 -7.89
N LYS A 358 10.20 25.16 -8.18
CA LYS A 358 11.02 24.59 -9.25
C LYS A 358 10.26 24.42 -10.58
N LEU A 359 9.01 24.81 -10.62
CA LEU A 359 8.18 24.71 -11.83
C LEU A 359 8.35 25.95 -12.69
N THR A 360 8.56 25.77 -14.00
CA THR A 360 8.57 26.85 -15.00
C THR A 360 7.21 27.56 -15.10
N GLU A 361 7.20 28.80 -15.62
CA GLU A 361 5.95 29.43 -16.07
C GLU A 361 5.30 28.59 -17.18
N GLY A 362 3.99 28.42 -17.14
CA GLY A 362 3.25 27.51 -18.02
C GLY A 362 3.44 26.02 -17.68
N GLY A 363 4.24 25.70 -16.67
CA GLY A 363 4.47 24.34 -16.21
C GLY A 363 3.26 23.72 -15.48
N ILE A 364 3.25 22.40 -15.39
CA ILE A 364 2.19 21.63 -14.70
C ILE A 364 2.80 20.86 -13.53
N LEU A 365 2.25 21.09 -12.34
CA LEU A 365 2.51 20.27 -11.15
C LEU A 365 1.31 19.37 -10.89
N VAL A 366 1.53 18.05 -10.75
CA VAL A 366 0.50 17.10 -10.33
C VAL A 366 0.78 16.69 -8.89
N TYR A 367 -0.12 17.10 -7.99
CA TYR A 367 -0.17 16.60 -6.62
C TYR A 367 -0.96 15.31 -6.60
N ALA A 368 -0.39 14.24 -6.05
CA ALA A 368 -1.03 12.95 -5.93
C ALA A 368 -0.84 12.36 -4.53
N THR A 369 -1.79 11.54 -4.10
CA THR A 369 -1.73 10.81 -2.82
C THR A 369 -2.58 9.55 -2.90
N CYS A 370 -2.18 8.48 -2.20
CA CYS A 370 -2.98 7.27 -2.02
C CYS A 370 -3.95 7.37 -0.82
N SER A 371 -4.41 8.57 -0.50
CA SER A 371 -5.43 8.82 0.53
C SER A 371 -6.68 9.44 -0.10
N PRO A 372 -7.89 8.99 0.25
CA PRO A 372 -9.13 9.66 -0.11
C PRO A 372 -9.50 10.80 0.84
N ASP A 373 -8.79 10.96 1.97
CA ASP A 373 -9.15 11.89 3.05
C ASP A 373 -9.10 13.35 2.58
N PRO A 374 -10.17 14.15 2.75
CA PRO A 374 -10.18 15.56 2.36
C PRO A 374 -9.06 16.39 2.96
N ASP A 375 -8.57 16.03 4.15
CA ASP A 375 -7.48 16.72 4.82
C ASP A 375 -6.14 16.55 4.09
N GLU A 376 -5.92 15.40 3.45
CA GLU A 376 -4.74 15.10 2.64
C GLU A 376 -4.91 15.43 1.15
N THR A 377 -6.09 15.90 0.73
CA THR A 377 -6.44 16.09 -0.68
C THR A 377 -6.95 17.49 -0.97
N THR A 378 -8.26 17.66 -1.05
CA THR A 378 -8.89 18.92 -1.50
C THR A 378 -8.59 20.10 -0.59
N LYS A 379 -8.43 19.91 0.72
CA LYS A 379 -8.11 21.00 1.65
C LYS A 379 -6.69 21.53 1.44
N ILE A 380 -5.71 20.63 1.20
CA ILE A 380 -4.33 21.04 0.88
C ILE A 380 -4.30 21.84 -0.41
N ILE A 381 -4.92 21.33 -1.48
CA ILE A 381 -4.98 22.02 -2.78
C ILE A 381 -5.66 23.37 -2.66
N ASN A 382 -6.79 23.48 -1.95
CA ASN A 382 -7.50 24.74 -1.77
C ASN A 382 -6.68 25.74 -0.95
N ARG A 383 -5.98 25.30 0.11
CA ARG A 383 -5.07 26.12 0.91
C ARG A 383 -3.93 26.65 0.05
N PHE A 384 -3.32 25.79 -0.78
CA PHE A 384 -2.20 26.13 -1.65
C PHE A 384 -2.61 27.17 -2.71
N VAL A 385 -3.65 26.91 -3.50
CA VAL A 385 -4.10 27.83 -4.57
C VAL A 385 -4.55 29.18 -4.00
N LYS A 386 -5.09 29.21 -2.78
CA LYS A 386 -5.43 30.48 -2.10
C LYS A 386 -4.19 31.29 -1.71
N ALA A 387 -3.10 30.61 -1.30
CA ALA A 387 -1.85 31.25 -0.90
C ALA A 387 -0.97 31.64 -2.10
N HIS A 388 -1.12 30.95 -3.22
CA HIS A 388 -0.30 31.07 -4.44
C HIS A 388 -1.18 31.40 -5.66
N PRO A 389 -1.56 32.67 -5.87
CA PRO A 389 -2.50 33.07 -6.93
C PRO A 389 -1.96 32.87 -8.35
N GLU A 390 -0.65 32.67 -8.51
CA GLU A 390 0.00 32.27 -9.76
C GLU A 390 -0.34 30.83 -10.16
N PHE A 391 -0.88 30.03 -9.26
CA PHE A 391 -1.32 28.67 -9.55
C PHE A 391 -2.84 28.58 -9.66
N LYS A 392 -3.31 27.81 -10.63
CA LYS A 392 -4.72 27.45 -10.76
C LYS A 392 -4.90 25.95 -10.99
N LYS A 393 -6.04 25.41 -10.56
CA LYS A 393 -6.42 24.03 -10.87
C LYS A 393 -6.60 23.87 -12.37
N ARG A 394 -5.96 22.84 -12.95
CA ARG A 394 -6.12 22.44 -14.34
C ARG A 394 -7.07 21.25 -14.43
N GLY A 395 -8.31 21.50 -14.77
CA GLY A 395 -9.36 20.48 -14.80
C GLY A 395 -9.82 19.98 -13.42
N PRO A 396 -10.73 19.02 -13.38
CA PRO A 396 -11.19 18.40 -12.14
C PRO A 396 -10.12 17.52 -11.50
N ALA A 397 -10.22 17.31 -10.19
CA ALA A 397 -9.44 16.28 -9.52
C ALA A 397 -9.85 14.89 -10.02
N VAL A 398 -8.87 13.98 -10.06
CA VAL A 398 -9.07 12.58 -10.45
C VAL A 398 -8.95 11.69 -9.22
N TYR A 399 -9.92 10.84 -9.03
CA TYR A 399 -9.96 9.76 -8.05
C TYR A 399 -10.78 8.59 -8.63
N PRO A 400 -10.54 7.33 -8.23
CA PRO A 400 -11.34 6.23 -8.73
C PRO A 400 -12.81 6.41 -8.29
N ALA A 401 -13.74 5.97 -9.10
CA ALA A 401 -15.11 5.77 -8.64
C ALA A 401 -15.06 4.81 -7.44
N ASN A 402 -15.82 5.12 -6.38
CA ASN A 402 -15.72 4.42 -5.09
C ASN A 402 -15.99 2.91 -5.15
N ASP A 403 -16.53 2.43 -6.25
CA ASP A 403 -16.98 1.06 -6.48
C ASP A 403 -16.12 0.35 -7.54
N ASP A 404 -15.07 1.01 -8.05
CA ASP A 404 -14.21 0.40 -9.05
C ASP A 404 -13.01 -0.28 -8.39
N ALA A 405 -13.20 -1.53 -7.97
CA ALA A 405 -12.18 -2.37 -7.34
C ALA A 405 -10.92 -2.59 -8.20
N ARG A 406 -10.94 -2.19 -9.50
CA ARG A 406 -9.77 -2.25 -10.37
C ARG A 406 -8.66 -1.28 -9.95
N PHE A 407 -9.03 -0.19 -9.31
CA PHE A 407 -8.09 0.86 -8.90
C PHE A 407 -7.86 0.86 -7.40
N ASP A 408 -6.62 1.08 -7.00
CA ASP A 408 -6.31 1.49 -5.64
C ASP A 408 -6.92 2.88 -5.37
N GLY A 409 -7.30 3.15 -4.12
CA GLY A 409 -7.80 4.46 -3.74
C GLY A 409 -6.67 5.50 -3.88
N PHE A 410 -6.93 6.57 -4.64
CA PHE A 410 -5.99 7.68 -4.83
C PHE A 410 -6.73 9.00 -5.05
N PHE A 411 -6.00 10.09 -4.94
CA PHE A 411 -6.41 11.42 -5.38
C PHE A 411 -5.29 12.05 -6.21
N ALA A 412 -5.62 12.75 -7.28
CA ALA A 412 -4.66 13.56 -8.02
C ALA A 412 -5.29 14.84 -8.54
N GLN A 413 -4.56 15.95 -8.48
CA GLN A 413 -4.95 17.25 -9.02
C GLN A 413 -3.79 17.90 -9.77
N ALA A 414 -4.02 18.26 -11.02
CA ALA A 414 -3.08 19.08 -11.78
C ALA A 414 -3.24 20.57 -11.41
N LEU A 415 -2.11 21.24 -11.23
CA LEU A 415 -1.97 22.67 -11.00
C LEU A 415 -1.15 23.28 -12.14
N LEU A 416 -1.63 24.35 -12.73
CA LEU A 416 -0.93 25.11 -13.76
C LEU A 416 -0.35 26.37 -13.13
N LYS A 417 0.94 26.65 -13.35
CA LYS A 417 1.58 27.93 -13.03
C LYS A 417 1.36 28.90 -14.18
N ASN A 418 0.78 30.07 -13.91
CA ASN A 418 0.53 31.10 -14.92
C ASN A 418 1.75 31.96 -15.13
#